data_eead7709aea2dec064efa662549a795f
#
_entry.id   eead7709aea2dec064efa662549a795f
#
_cell.length_a   1.000
_cell.length_b   1.000
_cell.length_c   1.000
_cell.angle_alpha   90.00
_cell.angle_beta   90.00
_cell.angle_gamma   90.00
#
_symmetry.space_group_name_H-M   'P 1'
#
loop_
_entity.id
_entity.type
_entity.pdbx_description
1 polymer ?
#
loop_
_entity_poly.entity_id
_entity_poly.type
_entity_poly.pdbx_seq_one_letter_code
_entity_poly.pdbx_strand_id
1 'polypeptide(L)'
;MFIGEYHHNIDEKGRLIIPAKYREEIGSSFVVTKGLDGCLYVYSLHEWERITSKLKTLPFTKKSARTFTRFLLSGASICEFDKQGRINLVSSLTEYAGLKKECVIIGVNDRLEIWDLDKFNNLMSENESELDSIAEGLFEGDFDFNA
;
A
#
# COMPACT_ATOMS: atom_id res chain seq x y z
N MET A 1 5.21 11.22 -7.68
CA MET A 1 5.38 9.80 -8.00
C MET A 1 6.24 9.13 -6.94
N PHE A 2 5.72 8.06 -6.33
CA PHE A 2 6.47 7.31 -5.33
C PHE A 2 7.26 6.20 -5.98
N ILE A 3 8.55 6.16 -5.67
CA ILE A 3 9.46 5.10 -6.12
C ILE A 3 10.45 4.77 -4.99
N GLY A 4 11.08 3.63 -5.08
CA GLY A 4 12.16 3.25 -4.17
C GLY A 4 11.70 2.39 -3.01
N GLU A 5 12.68 1.97 -2.23
CA GLU A 5 12.51 1.03 -1.12
C GLU A 5 13.31 1.53 0.07
N TYR A 6 12.67 1.58 1.25
CA TYR A 6 13.29 2.02 2.50
C TYR A 6 12.95 1.04 3.61
N HIS A 7 13.89 0.81 4.51
CA HIS A 7 13.74 -0.11 5.63
C HIS A 7 13.76 0.66 6.95
N HIS A 8 12.76 0.44 7.79
CA HIS A 8 12.68 1.00 9.14
C HIS A 8 12.01 0.00 10.07
N ASN A 9 12.34 0.08 11.35
CA ASN A 9 11.70 -0.76 12.36
C ASN A 9 10.43 -0.09 12.87
N ILE A 10 9.37 -0.90 13.02
CA ILE A 10 8.17 -0.47 13.73
C ILE A 10 8.40 -0.69 15.23
N ASP A 11 7.94 0.24 16.07
CA ASP A 11 8.08 0.09 17.53
C ASP A 11 6.89 -0.69 18.12
N GLU A 12 6.96 -0.98 19.41
CA GLU A 12 5.94 -1.75 20.12
C GLU A 12 4.56 -1.08 20.14
N LYS A 13 4.52 0.24 19.95
CA LYS A 13 3.27 1.00 19.91
C LYS A 13 2.70 1.15 18.51
N GLY A 14 3.31 0.52 17.51
CA GLY A 14 2.85 0.59 16.13
C GLY A 14 3.31 1.85 15.39
N ARG A 15 4.35 2.53 15.88
CA ARG A 15 4.86 3.74 15.23
C ARG A 15 5.97 3.39 14.26
N LEU A 16 5.85 3.90 13.05
CA LEU A 16 6.78 3.63 11.95
C LEU A 16 7.19 4.94 11.29
N ILE A 17 8.50 5.18 11.19
CA ILE A 17 9.04 6.36 10.51
C ILE A 17 8.82 6.20 9.01
N ILE A 18 8.33 7.27 8.38
CA ILE A 18 8.22 7.37 6.93
C ILE A 18 9.30 8.34 6.45
N PRO A 19 10.09 7.98 5.43
CA PRO A 19 11.13 8.86 4.92
C PRO A 19 10.61 10.24 4.54
N ALA A 20 11.43 11.28 4.82
CA ALA A 20 11.05 12.67 4.56
C ALA A 20 10.60 12.90 3.11
N LYS A 21 11.26 12.25 2.16
CA LYS A 21 10.92 12.30 0.75
C LYS A 21 9.47 11.91 0.49
N TYR A 22 9.02 10.84 1.13
CA TYR A 22 7.63 10.38 0.99
C TYR A 22 6.65 11.27 1.75
N ARG A 23 7.04 11.78 2.92
CA ARG A 23 6.19 12.67 3.72
C ARG A 23 5.82 13.94 2.96
N GLU A 24 6.77 14.52 2.26
CA GLU A 24 6.55 15.72 1.45
C GLU A 24 5.52 15.47 0.35
N GLU A 25 5.62 14.33 -0.30
CA GLU A 25 4.75 13.98 -1.41
C GLU A 25 3.36 13.53 -0.97
N ILE A 26 3.26 12.80 0.15
CA ILE A 26 1.97 12.28 0.64
C ILE A 26 1.09 13.36 1.26
N GLY A 27 1.69 14.39 1.83
CA GLY A 27 0.98 15.48 2.51
C GLY A 27 0.84 15.26 4.01
N SER A 28 0.32 16.27 4.71
CA SER A 28 0.20 16.26 6.18
C SER A 28 -0.89 15.30 6.68
N SER A 29 -1.95 15.11 5.90
CA SER A 29 -3.01 14.14 6.19
C SER A 29 -3.10 13.15 5.05
N PHE A 30 -3.26 11.89 5.38
CA PHE A 30 -3.24 10.80 4.40
C PHE A 30 -4.06 9.63 4.91
N VAL A 31 -4.28 8.63 4.07
CA VAL A 31 -5.06 7.44 4.44
C VAL A 31 -4.18 6.20 4.43
N VAL A 32 -4.30 5.40 5.47
CA VAL A 32 -3.70 4.07 5.53
C VAL A 32 -4.82 3.05 5.54
N THR A 33 -4.70 2.01 4.74
CA THR A 33 -5.69 0.94 4.67
C THR A 33 -5.03 -0.41 4.37
N LYS A 34 -5.82 -1.46 4.44
CA LYS A 34 -5.38 -2.80 4.03
C LYS A 34 -5.11 -2.81 2.52
N GLY A 35 -3.99 -3.38 2.13
CA GLY A 35 -3.66 -3.58 0.73
C GLY A 35 -3.84 -5.02 0.30
N LEU A 36 -3.79 -5.25 -0.98
CA LEU A 36 -3.80 -6.60 -1.53
C LEU A 36 -2.46 -7.28 -1.24
N ASP A 37 -2.46 -8.61 -1.26
CA ASP A 37 -1.28 -9.44 -0.98
C ASP A 37 -0.76 -9.34 0.47
N GLY A 38 -1.58 -8.78 1.39
CA GLY A 38 -1.24 -8.74 2.80
C GLY A 38 -0.25 -7.65 3.21
N CYS A 39 -0.31 -6.51 2.56
CA CYS A 39 0.43 -5.31 2.95
C CYS A 39 -0.53 -4.18 3.32
N LEU A 40 0.00 -3.02 3.67
CA LEU A 40 -0.78 -1.81 3.88
C LEU A 40 -0.53 -0.85 2.72
N TYR A 41 -1.59 -0.15 2.30
CA TYR A 41 -1.49 0.94 1.32
C TYR A 41 -1.56 2.28 2.03
N VAL A 42 -0.76 3.22 1.57
CA VAL A 42 -0.80 4.61 2.04
C VAL A 42 -1.07 5.51 0.85
N TYR A 43 -2.14 6.29 0.94
CA TYR A 43 -2.58 7.20 -0.12
C TYR A 43 -2.63 8.63 0.36
N SER A 44 -2.27 9.58 -0.50
CA SER A 44 -2.62 10.98 -0.26
C SER A 44 -4.14 11.12 -0.25
N LEU A 45 -4.67 12.19 0.36
CA LEU A 45 -6.12 12.43 0.34
C LEU A 45 -6.66 12.57 -1.07
N HIS A 46 -5.91 13.21 -1.95
CA HIS A 46 -6.29 13.38 -3.36
C HIS A 46 -6.44 12.02 -4.06
N GLU A 47 -5.46 11.14 -3.89
CA GLU A 47 -5.49 9.82 -4.51
C GLU A 47 -6.58 8.94 -3.88
N TRP A 48 -6.80 9.07 -2.58
CA TRP A 48 -7.87 8.35 -1.89
C TRP A 48 -9.25 8.74 -2.43
N GLU A 49 -9.48 10.03 -2.67
CA GLU A 49 -10.73 10.50 -3.28
C GLU A 49 -10.93 9.94 -4.68
N ARG A 50 -9.86 9.86 -5.45
CA ARG A 50 -9.90 9.28 -6.80
C ARG A 50 -10.32 7.80 -6.74
N ILE A 51 -9.72 7.05 -5.83
CA ILE A 51 -10.01 5.62 -5.65
C ILE A 51 -11.44 5.41 -5.17
N THR A 52 -11.88 6.14 -4.15
CA THR A 52 -13.23 6.00 -3.61
C THR A 52 -14.30 6.42 -4.63
N SER A 53 -14.01 7.40 -5.47
CA SER A 53 -14.88 7.77 -6.57
C SER A 53 -15.05 6.65 -7.58
N LYS A 54 -13.97 5.93 -7.88
CA LYS A 54 -14.04 4.74 -8.75
C LYS A 54 -14.85 3.61 -8.10
N LEU A 55 -14.69 3.40 -6.80
CA LEU A 55 -15.46 2.38 -6.08
C LEU A 55 -16.96 2.62 -6.17
N LYS A 56 -17.39 3.90 -6.16
CA LYS A 56 -18.80 4.27 -6.33
C LYS A 56 -19.39 3.84 -7.67
N THR A 57 -18.57 3.65 -8.68
CA THR A 57 -19.03 3.24 -10.02
C THR A 57 -19.20 1.72 -10.14
N LEU A 58 -18.71 0.97 -9.16
CA LEU A 58 -18.88 -0.49 -9.18
C LEU A 58 -20.36 -0.86 -8.95
N PRO A 59 -20.84 -1.93 -9.62
CA PRO A 59 -22.23 -2.34 -9.44
C PRO A 59 -22.46 -2.95 -8.05
N PHE A 60 -23.20 -2.24 -7.20
CA PHE A 60 -23.46 -2.68 -5.83
C PHE A 60 -24.22 -4.00 -5.77
N THR A 61 -24.86 -4.41 -6.86
CA THR A 61 -25.57 -5.69 -6.97
C THR A 61 -24.64 -6.89 -7.04
N LYS A 62 -23.36 -6.69 -7.38
CA LYS A 62 -22.37 -7.76 -7.41
C LYS A 62 -21.74 -7.96 -6.05
N LYS A 63 -21.71 -9.20 -5.58
CA LYS A 63 -21.08 -9.55 -4.30
C LYS A 63 -19.58 -9.21 -4.29
N SER A 64 -18.87 -9.43 -5.39
CA SER A 64 -17.45 -9.11 -5.53
C SER A 64 -17.17 -7.62 -5.29
N ALA A 65 -18.01 -6.74 -5.86
CA ALA A 65 -17.89 -5.31 -5.67
C ALA A 65 -18.11 -4.91 -4.21
N ARG A 66 -19.15 -5.48 -3.57
CA ARG A 66 -19.42 -5.21 -2.16
C ARG A 66 -18.30 -5.70 -1.25
N THR A 67 -17.77 -6.89 -1.52
CA THR A 67 -16.70 -7.50 -0.73
C THR A 67 -15.42 -6.66 -0.79
N PHE A 68 -15.01 -6.26 -1.98
CA PHE A 68 -13.82 -5.44 -2.15
C PHE A 68 -13.96 -4.06 -1.50
N THR A 69 -15.11 -3.41 -1.71
CA THR A 69 -15.40 -2.11 -1.11
C THR A 69 -15.35 -2.18 0.41
N ARG A 70 -15.95 -3.20 1.01
CA ARG A 70 -15.90 -3.41 2.47
C ARG A 70 -14.48 -3.62 2.96
N PHE A 71 -13.71 -4.44 2.25
CA PHE A 71 -12.32 -4.71 2.59
C PHE A 71 -11.50 -3.43 2.63
N LEU A 72 -11.56 -2.64 1.58
CA LEU A 72 -10.72 -1.45 1.44
C LEU A 72 -11.15 -0.33 2.39
N LEU A 73 -12.45 -0.06 2.47
CA LEU A 73 -12.95 1.07 3.26
C LEU A 73 -13.00 0.80 4.76
N SER A 74 -13.32 -0.43 5.18
CA SER A 74 -13.39 -0.75 6.60
C SER A 74 -12.03 -0.70 7.30
N GLY A 75 -10.96 -0.94 6.56
CA GLY A 75 -9.60 -0.87 7.10
C GLY A 75 -9.00 0.54 7.09
N ALA A 76 -9.65 1.49 6.44
CA ALA A 76 -9.08 2.82 6.21
C ALA A 76 -9.12 3.71 7.45
N SER A 77 -8.05 4.45 7.67
CA SER A 77 -7.94 5.48 8.71
C SER A 77 -7.28 6.71 8.12
N ILE A 78 -7.79 7.89 8.48
CA ILE A 78 -7.12 9.15 8.15
C ILE A 78 -6.06 9.37 9.22
N CYS A 79 -4.84 9.59 8.81
CA CYS A 79 -3.67 9.70 9.68
C CYS A 79 -2.93 11.01 9.45
N GLU A 80 -2.13 11.38 10.44
CA GLU A 80 -1.18 12.49 10.37
C GLU A 80 0.16 11.99 10.91
N PHE A 81 1.25 12.62 10.49
CA PHE A 81 2.57 12.32 11.04
C PHE A 81 2.72 12.96 12.41
N ASP A 82 3.43 12.27 13.31
CA ASP A 82 3.86 12.90 14.56
C ASP A 82 5.08 13.83 14.29
N LYS A 83 5.59 14.47 15.33
CA LYS A 83 6.70 15.42 15.23
C LYS A 83 8.00 14.80 14.72
N GLN A 84 8.12 13.46 14.84
CA GLN A 84 9.28 12.72 14.40
C GLN A 84 9.11 12.09 13.02
N GLY A 85 8.01 12.39 12.35
CA GLY A 85 7.71 11.85 11.02
C GLY A 85 7.25 10.40 11.02
N ARG A 86 6.63 9.95 12.12
CA ARG A 86 6.12 8.60 12.25
C ARG A 86 4.61 8.57 12.06
N ILE A 87 4.13 7.47 11.45
CA ILE A 87 2.71 7.12 11.50
C ILE A 87 2.48 6.19 12.69
N ASN A 88 1.30 6.29 13.30
CA ASN A 88 0.85 5.38 14.34
C ASN A 88 -0.16 4.41 13.72
N LEU A 89 0.29 3.19 13.44
CA LEU A 89 -0.55 2.15 12.85
C LEU A 89 -1.36 1.45 13.94
N VAL A 90 -2.68 1.38 13.76
CA VAL A 90 -3.54 0.68 14.71
C VAL A 90 -3.31 -0.82 14.64
N SER A 91 -3.58 -1.53 15.74
CA SER A 91 -3.28 -2.96 15.86
C SER A 91 -3.96 -3.82 14.81
N SER A 92 -5.18 -3.48 14.39
CA SER A 92 -5.87 -4.23 13.35
C SER A 92 -5.12 -4.21 12.01
N LEU A 93 -4.43 -3.12 11.71
CA LEU A 93 -3.62 -2.99 10.49
C LEU A 93 -2.29 -3.72 10.63
N THR A 94 -1.60 -3.56 11.76
CA THR A 94 -0.33 -4.25 11.99
C THR A 94 -0.51 -5.77 12.02
N GLU A 95 -1.60 -6.25 12.58
CA GLU A 95 -1.96 -7.67 12.60
C GLU A 95 -2.29 -8.18 11.20
N TYR A 96 -3.10 -7.43 10.45
CA TYR A 96 -3.46 -7.78 9.08
C TYR A 96 -2.21 -7.99 8.21
N ALA A 97 -1.29 -7.04 8.26
CA ALA A 97 -0.07 -7.07 7.44
C ALA A 97 1.03 -7.97 8.05
N GLY A 98 0.82 -8.48 9.25
CA GLY A 98 1.80 -9.33 9.92
C GLY A 98 3.11 -8.61 10.22
N LEU A 99 3.04 -7.30 10.51
CA LEU A 99 4.24 -6.51 10.81
C LEU A 99 4.82 -6.92 12.16
N LYS A 100 6.09 -7.30 12.16
CA LYS A 100 6.80 -7.72 13.38
C LYS A 100 7.69 -6.60 13.90
N LYS A 101 8.87 -6.46 13.33
CA LYS A 101 9.82 -5.44 13.72
C LYS A 101 10.37 -4.70 12.51
N GLU A 102 11.03 -5.42 11.62
CA GLU A 102 11.60 -4.83 10.42
C GLU A 102 10.53 -4.71 9.33
N CYS A 103 10.34 -3.49 8.85
CA CYS A 103 9.38 -3.18 7.80
C CYS A 103 10.07 -2.61 6.59
N VAL A 104 9.47 -2.79 5.44
CA VAL A 104 9.90 -2.15 4.21
C VAL A 104 8.77 -1.25 3.70
N ILE A 105 9.14 -0.04 3.31
CA ILE A 105 8.22 0.94 2.74
C ILE A 105 8.63 1.12 1.29
N ILE A 106 7.75 0.81 0.36
CA ILE A 106 8.04 0.94 -1.07
C ILE A 106 7.12 1.96 -1.73
N GLY A 107 7.67 2.66 -2.72
CA GLY A 107 6.88 3.54 -3.56
C GLY A 107 6.39 2.79 -4.79
N VAL A 108 5.10 2.86 -5.05
CA VAL A 108 4.46 2.17 -6.17
C VAL A 108 3.61 3.18 -6.93
N ASN A 109 4.28 4.15 -7.54
CA ASN A 109 3.71 5.21 -8.38
C ASN A 109 2.77 6.16 -7.60
N ASP A 110 1.53 5.80 -7.40
CA ASP A 110 0.51 6.66 -6.78
C ASP A 110 0.23 6.33 -5.31
N ARG A 111 0.96 5.36 -4.74
CA ARG A 111 0.80 4.97 -3.34
C ARG A 111 2.11 4.50 -2.74
N LEU A 112 2.13 4.42 -1.43
CA LEU A 112 3.14 3.67 -0.69
C LEU A 112 2.56 2.33 -0.28
N GLU A 113 3.44 1.33 -0.13
CA GLU A 113 3.10 0.06 0.49
C GLU A 113 3.99 -0.17 1.69
N ILE A 114 3.43 -0.68 2.76
CA ILE A 114 4.16 -1.06 3.96
C ILE A 114 4.06 -2.56 4.12
N TRP A 115 5.20 -3.22 4.19
CA TRP A 115 5.33 -4.67 4.26
C TRP A 115 6.15 -5.09 5.47
N ASP A 116 5.84 -6.24 6.02
CA ASP A 116 6.79 -6.97 6.85
C ASP A 116 7.98 -7.37 5.96
N LEU A 117 9.20 -7.15 6.43
CA LEU A 117 10.39 -7.38 5.60
C LEU A 117 10.51 -8.81 5.10
N ASP A 118 10.34 -9.80 5.99
CA ASP A 118 10.43 -11.21 5.59
C ASP A 118 9.37 -11.59 4.57
N LYS A 119 8.15 -11.10 4.78
CA LYS A 119 7.04 -11.35 3.87
C LYS A 119 7.31 -10.76 2.48
N PHE A 120 7.83 -9.54 2.43
CA PHE A 120 8.18 -8.87 1.18
C PHE A 120 9.29 -9.63 0.44
N ASN A 121 10.35 -10.02 1.18
CA ASN A 121 11.46 -10.78 0.59
C ASN A 121 11.00 -12.12 0.04
N ASN A 122 10.14 -12.82 0.76
CA ASN A 122 9.57 -14.09 0.29
C ASN A 122 8.73 -13.92 -0.97
N LEU A 123 7.91 -12.89 -1.01
CA LEU A 123 7.09 -12.58 -2.18
C LEU A 123 7.96 -12.30 -3.41
N MET A 124 8.98 -11.49 -3.26
CA MET A 124 9.88 -11.15 -4.36
C MET A 124 10.68 -12.36 -4.83
N SER A 125 11.17 -13.19 -3.90
CA SER A 125 11.89 -14.42 -4.23
C SER A 125 11.04 -15.43 -4.99
N GLU A 126 9.81 -15.63 -4.56
CA GLU A 126 8.88 -16.58 -5.18
C GLU A 126 8.57 -16.22 -6.63
N ASN A 127 8.55 -14.94 -6.95
CA ASN A 127 8.18 -14.46 -8.28
C ASN A 127 9.38 -14.13 -9.18
N GLU A 128 10.60 -14.14 -8.63
CA GLU A 128 11.80 -13.70 -9.36
C GLU A 128 12.03 -14.48 -10.66
N SER A 129 11.90 -15.80 -10.61
CA SER A 129 12.12 -16.66 -11.79
C SER A 129 11.04 -16.52 -12.85
N GLU A 130 9.89 -15.94 -12.52
CA GLU A 130 8.74 -15.82 -13.40
C GLU A 130 8.52 -14.41 -13.95
N LEU A 131 9.36 -13.44 -13.53
CA LEU A 131 9.17 -12.04 -13.89
C LEU A 131 9.14 -11.80 -15.40
N ASP A 132 10.01 -12.49 -16.15
CA ASP A 132 10.03 -12.36 -17.61
C ASP A 132 8.73 -12.81 -18.23
N SER A 133 8.22 -13.96 -17.78
CA SER A 133 6.94 -14.50 -18.27
C SER A 133 5.76 -13.60 -17.87
N ILE A 134 5.78 -13.08 -16.65
CA ILE A 134 4.75 -12.14 -16.16
C ILE A 134 4.74 -10.88 -17.02
N ALA A 135 5.92 -10.31 -17.30
CA ALA A 135 6.05 -9.12 -18.11
C ALA A 135 5.54 -9.36 -19.53
N GLU A 136 5.92 -10.47 -20.14
CA GLU A 136 5.44 -10.83 -21.49
C GLU A 136 3.93 -10.92 -21.54
N GLY A 137 3.32 -11.58 -20.56
CA GLY A 137 1.86 -11.71 -20.48
C GLY A 137 1.14 -10.38 -20.32
N LEU A 138 1.71 -9.45 -19.54
CA LEU A 138 1.13 -8.13 -19.33
C LEU A 138 1.17 -7.24 -20.56
N PHE A 139 2.18 -7.41 -21.41
CA PHE A 139 2.40 -6.57 -22.59
C PHE A 139 1.92 -7.20 -23.89
N GLU A 140 1.10 -8.23 -23.82
CA GLU A 140 0.43 -8.82 -24.98
C GLU A 140 -0.88 -8.09 -25.30
N GLY A 141 -1.36 -8.25 -26.53
CA GLY A 141 -2.63 -7.69 -26.99
C GLY A 141 -2.56 -6.19 -27.21
N ASP A 142 -3.54 -5.48 -26.66
CA ASP A 142 -3.70 -4.03 -26.88
C ASP A 142 -2.80 -3.17 -25.98
N PHE A 143 -2.08 -3.77 -25.05
CA PHE A 143 -1.19 -3.02 -24.16
C PHE A 143 0.15 -2.76 -24.81
N ASP A 144 0.54 -1.49 -24.90
CA ASP A 144 1.85 -1.09 -25.40
C ASP A 144 2.58 -0.26 -24.34
N PHE A 145 3.60 -0.85 -23.72
CA PHE A 145 4.40 -0.20 -22.69
C PHE A 145 5.16 1.02 -23.21
N ASN A 146 5.51 1.01 -24.49
CA ASN A 146 6.31 2.07 -25.12
C ASN A 146 5.45 3.15 -25.81
N ALA A 147 4.14 3.05 -25.75
CA ALA A 147 3.25 4.00 -26.38
C ALA A 147 3.20 5.34 -25.64
#